data_b78c1c5b164f160942e5729a98936af6
#
_entry.id   b78c1c5b164f160942e5729a98936af6
#
_cell.length_a   1.000
_cell.length_b   1.000
_cell.length_c   1.000
_cell.angle_alpha   90.00
_cell.angle_beta   90.00
_cell.angle_gamma   90.00
#
_symmetry.space_group_name_H-M   'P 1'
#
loop_
_entity.id
_entity.type
_entity.pdbx_description
1 polymer ?
#
loop_
_entity_poly.entity_id
_entity_poly.type
_entity_poly.pdbx_seq_one_letter_code
_entity_poly.pdbx_strand_id
1 'polypeptide(L)'
;MLVDCLTEDHRWEALGLEALAESAAAAALTHLRLDPADFEISLLGCNDVRIAELNADFRGKPQPTNVLSWPSEERGSETPGKPPLSPLIDDHGPTELGDIAIAYDTCAAEAGVAGKSLTAHTTHLIIHGTLHLLGFDHERDLDATLMEQLEVEILGKLGVADPYTA
;
A
#
# COMPACT_ATOMS: atom_id res chain seq x y z
N MET A 1 -7.06 -15.59 2.97
CA MET A 1 -6.06 -14.72 2.32
C MET A 1 -6.09 -13.35 2.98
N LEU A 2 -4.95 -12.71 3.06
CA LEU A 2 -4.82 -11.37 3.65
C LEU A 2 -5.53 -10.29 2.81
N VAL A 3 -5.33 -10.31 1.49
CA VAL A 3 -5.86 -9.29 0.59
C VAL A 3 -7.08 -9.78 -0.17
N ASP A 4 -8.19 -9.06 0.02
CA ASP A 4 -9.41 -9.24 -0.77
C ASP A 4 -9.36 -8.24 -1.92
N CYS A 5 -9.11 -8.75 -3.13
CA CYS A 5 -8.85 -7.92 -4.31
C CYS A 5 -10.06 -7.87 -5.24
N LEU A 6 -10.59 -6.67 -5.47
CA LEU A 6 -11.62 -6.41 -6.48
C LEU A 6 -10.96 -5.68 -7.65
N THR A 7 -11.11 -6.22 -8.86
CA THR A 7 -10.51 -5.66 -10.05
C THR A 7 -11.60 -5.06 -10.95
N GLU A 8 -11.58 -3.74 -11.12
CA GLU A 8 -12.46 -3.02 -12.04
C GLU A 8 -11.82 -2.83 -13.42
N ASP A 9 -10.48 -2.76 -13.48
CA ASP A 9 -9.74 -2.60 -14.73
C ASP A 9 -8.99 -3.91 -15.05
N HIS A 10 -9.33 -4.55 -16.15
CA HIS A 10 -8.77 -5.84 -16.55
C HIS A 10 -7.26 -5.86 -16.78
N ARG A 11 -6.64 -4.71 -17.03
CA ARG A 11 -5.19 -4.63 -17.16
C ARG A 11 -4.47 -5.06 -15.88
N TRP A 12 -5.10 -4.86 -14.73
CA TRP A 12 -4.61 -5.35 -13.46
C TRP A 12 -4.62 -6.87 -13.36
N GLU A 13 -5.63 -7.52 -13.95
CA GLU A 13 -5.69 -8.99 -13.99
C GLU A 13 -4.54 -9.57 -14.82
N ALA A 14 -4.24 -8.94 -15.95
CA ALA A 14 -3.14 -9.36 -16.82
C ALA A 14 -1.78 -9.23 -16.10
N LEU A 15 -1.63 -8.26 -15.21
CA LEU A 15 -0.42 -8.10 -14.39
C LEU A 15 -0.34 -9.13 -13.25
N GLY A 16 -1.47 -9.72 -12.85
CA GLY A 16 -1.53 -10.61 -11.70
C GLY A 16 -1.60 -9.86 -10.37
N LEU A 17 -2.37 -8.77 -10.32
CA LEU A 17 -2.45 -7.89 -9.15
C LEU A 17 -2.80 -8.63 -7.86
N GLU A 18 -3.74 -9.58 -7.91
CA GLU A 18 -4.18 -10.30 -6.71
C GLU A 18 -3.02 -11.03 -6.02
N ALA A 19 -2.26 -11.81 -6.77
CA ALA A 19 -1.12 -12.54 -6.23
C ALA A 19 0.02 -11.61 -5.81
N LEU A 20 0.26 -10.58 -6.60
CA LEU A 20 1.28 -9.58 -6.32
C LEU A 20 0.98 -8.84 -5.01
N ALA A 21 -0.26 -8.40 -4.84
CA ALA A 21 -0.69 -7.68 -3.66
C ALA A 21 -0.66 -8.56 -2.41
N GLU A 22 -1.08 -9.82 -2.51
CA GLU A 22 -1.02 -10.77 -1.41
C GLU A 22 0.42 -10.94 -0.93
N SER A 23 1.35 -11.13 -1.86
CA SER A 23 2.78 -11.29 -1.55
C SER A 23 3.38 -10.03 -0.92
N ALA A 24 3.08 -8.86 -1.50
CA ALA A 24 3.63 -7.58 -1.03
C ALA A 24 3.11 -7.23 0.37
N ALA A 25 1.81 -7.32 0.58
CA ALA A 25 1.21 -7.00 1.87
C ALA A 25 1.65 -7.98 2.96
N ALA A 26 1.70 -9.28 2.64
CA ALA A 26 2.17 -10.30 3.58
C ALA A 26 3.64 -10.05 3.97
N ALA A 27 4.49 -9.66 3.03
CA ALA A 27 5.89 -9.34 3.30
C ALA A 27 6.00 -8.15 4.26
N ALA A 28 5.18 -7.11 4.08
CA ALA A 28 5.17 -5.95 4.95
C ALA A 28 4.78 -6.34 6.39
N LEU A 29 3.70 -7.10 6.55
CA LEU A 29 3.25 -7.54 7.87
C LEU A 29 4.30 -8.44 8.55
N THR A 30 4.83 -9.41 7.82
CA THR A 30 5.84 -10.33 8.35
C THR A 30 7.10 -9.59 8.78
N HIS A 31 7.53 -8.58 8.01
CA HIS A 31 8.68 -7.76 8.38
C HIS A 31 8.48 -7.04 9.71
N LEU A 32 7.24 -6.62 9.99
CA LEU A 32 6.86 -5.96 11.24
C LEU A 32 6.47 -6.94 12.34
N ARG A 33 6.69 -8.24 12.13
CA ARG A 33 6.37 -9.32 13.07
C ARG A 33 4.87 -9.44 13.36
N LEU A 34 4.06 -9.15 12.36
CA LEU A 34 2.61 -9.35 12.40
C LEU A 34 2.27 -10.57 11.55
N ASP A 35 1.38 -11.42 12.03
CA ASP A 35 0.94 -12.60 11.29
C ASP A 35 -0.11 -12.20 10.26
N PRO A 36 0.14 -12.41 8.96
CA PRO A 36 -0.85 -12.08 7.93
C PRO A 36 -2.21 -12.76 8.12
N ALA A 37 -2.25 -13.91 8.77
CA ALA A 37 -3.50 -14.62 9.03
C ALA A 37 -4.44 -13.87 9.99
N ASP A 38 -3.90 -12.94 10.78
CA ASP A 38 -4.67 -12.17 11.75
C ASP A 38 -5.36 -10.95 11.15
N PHE A 39 -5.11 -10.63 9.87
CA PHE A 39 -5.53 -9.36 9.27
C PHE A 39 -6.18 -9.53 7.90
N GLU A 40 -6.90 -8.48 7.49
CA GLU A 40 -7.53 -8.40 6.17
C GLU A 40 -7.38 -6.98 5.61
N ILE A 41 -7.12 -6.90 4.30
CA ILE A 41 -6.99 -5.66 3.54
C ILE A 41 -7.89 -5.76 2.32
N SER A 42 -8.70 -4.72 2.06
CA SER A 42 -9.50 -4.63 0.84
C SER A 42 -8.75 -3.80 -0.20
N LEU A 43 -8.55 -4.37 -1.39
CA LEU A 43 -7.83 -3.71 -2.47
C LEU A 43 -8.72 -3.56 -3.70
N LEU A 44 -8.76 -2.36 -4.26
CA LEU A 44 -9.43 -2.06 -5.51
C LEU A 44 -8.40 -1.74 -6.59
N GLY A 45 -8.35 -2.56 -7.65
CA GLY A 45 -7.57 -2.28 -8.85
C GLY A 45 -8.44 -1.59 -9.89
N CYS A 46 -8.24 -0.30 -10.11
CA CYS A 46 -9.10 0.53 -10.95
C CYS A 46 -8.29 1.34 -11.98
N ASN A 47 -8.98 2.27 -12.65
CA ASN A 47 -8.38 3.20 -13.61
C ASN A 47 -8.33 4.61 -13.03
N ASP A 48 -7.74 5.55 -13.79
CA ASP A 48 -7.58 6.93 -13.37
C ASP A 48 -8.89 7.67 -13.17
N VAL A 49 -9.92 7.38 -13.98
CA VAL A 49 -11.24 8.01 -13.83
C VAL A 49 -11.85 7.64 -12.47
N ARG A 50 -11.80 6.36 -12.13
CA ARG A 50 -12.35 5.87 -10.87
C ARG A 50 -11.60 6.40 -9.66
N ILE A 51 -10.28 6.42 -9.71
CA ILE A 51 -9.50 6.89 -8.57
C ILE A 51 -9.65 8.41 -8.37
N ALA A 52 -9.86 9.16 -9.46
CA ALA A 52 -10.16 10.59 -9.37
C ALA A 52 -11.48 10.84 -8.64
N GLU A 53 -12.50 10.01 -8.88
CA GLU A 53 -13.76 10.06 -8.14
C GLU A 53 -13.56 9.80 -6.65
N LEU A 54 -12.80 8.76 -6.32
CA LEU A 54 -12.50 8.41 -4.93
C LEU A 54 -11.70 9.51 -4.25
N ASN A 55 -10.73 10.07 -4.94
CA ASN A 55 -9.89 11.16 -4.43
C ASN A 55 -10.72 12.44 -4.19
N ALA A 56 -11.70 12.73 -5.06
CA ALA A 56 -12.62 13.84 -4.89
C ALA A 56 -13.49 13.64 -3.65
N ASP A 57 -14.06 12.44 -3.47
CA ASP A 57 -14.98 12.14 -2.38
C ASP A 57 -14.31 12.14 -1.01
N PHE A 58 -13.07 11.63 -0.92
CA PHE A 58 -12.39 11.43 0.37
C PHE A 58 -11.36 12.49 0.71
N ARG A 59 -10.77 13.16 -0.31
CA ARG A 59 -9.71 14.15 -0.09
C ARG A 59 -10.01 15.52 -0.68
N GLY A 60 -11.15 15.68 -1.37
CA GLY A 60 -11.54 16.91 -2.02
C GLY A 60 -10.68 17.28 -3.23
N LYS A 61 -9.93 16.31 -3.79
CA LYS A 61 -9.02 16.53 -4.93
C LYS A 61 -9.50 15.70 -6.13
N PRO A 62 -10.24 16.27 -7.09
CA PRO A 62 -10.79 15.53 -8.22
C PRO A 62 -9.73 15.24 -9.31
N GLN A 63 -8.63 14.66 -8.92
CA GLN A 63 -7.50 14.36 -9.80
C GLN A 63 -7.06 12.91 -9.65
N PRO A 64 -6.57 12.28 -10.73
CA PRO A 64 -5.99 10.96 -10.63
C PRO A 64 -4.77 10.96 -9.71
N THR A 65 -4.53 9.84 -9.05
CA THR A 65 -3.34 9.57 -8.27
C THR A 65 -2.95 8.10 -8.46
N ASN A 66 -1.81 7.69 -7.95
CA ASN A 66 -1.36 6.30 -8.10
C ASN A 66 -2.05 5.37 -7.11
N VAL A 67 -2.04 5.70 -5.83
CA VAL A 67 -2.57 4.86 -4.77
C VAL A 67 -3.24 5.72 -3.70
N LEU A 68 -4.37 5.23 -3.18
CA LEU A 68 -5.05 5.80 -2.03
C LEU A 68 -5.17 4.72 -0.96
N SER A 69 -5.07 5.12 0.30
CA SER A 69 -5.24 4.20 1.42
C SER A 69 -6.10 4.84 2.50
N TRP A 70 -7.02 4.05 3.06
CA TRP A 70 -7.93 4.46 4.12
C TRP A 70 -7.81 3.48 5.28
N PRO A 71 -7.04 3.83 6.35
CA PRO A 71 -6.96 2.98 7.53
C PRO A 71 -8.34 2.85 8.18
N SER A 72 -8.64 1.66 8.67
CA SER A 72 -9.90 1.42 9.41
C SER A 72 -9.92 2.17 10.75
N GLU A 73 -8.74 2.44 11.30
CA GLU A 73 -8.54 3.20 12.53
C GLU A 73 -7.28 4.07 12.40
N GLU A 74 -7.25 5.18 13.10
CA GLU A 74 -6.06 6.01 13.20
C GLU A 74 -5.03 5.30 14.11
N ARG A 75 -3.85 4.97 13.54
CA ARG A 75 -2.81 4.21 14.25
C ARG A 75 -1.48 4.94 14.37
N GLY A 76 -1.40 6.17 13.85
CA GLY A 76 -0.16 6.92 13.83
C GLY A 76 0.39 7.22 15.21
N SER A 77 1.73 7.22 15.35
CA SER A 77 2.39 7.61 16.58
C SER A 77 2.31 9.12 16.79
N GLU A 78 2.07 9.55 18.02
CA GLU A 78 2.12 10.98 18.38
C GLU A 78 3.56 11.51 18.37
N THR A 79 4.54 10.64 18.62
CA THR A 79 5.95 11.02 18.67
C THR A 79 6.59 10.85 17.28
N PRO A 80 7.15 11.92 16.67
CA PRO A 80 7.83 11.81 15.38
C PRO A 80 8.96 10.77 15.40
N GLY A 81 9.03 9.96 14.34
CA GLY A 81 10.08 8.95 14.18
C GLY A 81 9.89 7.68 14.98
N LYS A 82 8.82 7.57 15.75
CA LYS A 82 8.48 6.35 16.49
C LYS A 82 7.49 5.51 15.70
N PRO A 83 7.64 4.17 15.73
CA PRO A 83 6.67 3.31 15.02
C PRO A 83 5.29 3.43 15.67
N PRO A 84 4.22 3.27 14.87
CA PRO A 84 2.87 3.18 15.39
C PRO A 84 2.70 1.98 16.31
N LEU A 85 1.67 2.02 17.16
CA LEU A 85 1.30 0.86 17.95
C LEU A 85 0.79 -0.25 17.01
N SER A 86 1.09 -1.50 17.37
CA SER A 86 0.60 -2.64 16.61
C SER A 86 -0.93 -2.70 16.65
N PRO A 87 -1.58 -3.08 15.53
CA PRO A 87 -3.04 -3.23 15.51
C PRO A 87 -3.50 -4.29 16.52
N LEU A 88 -4.69 -4.09 17.06
CA LEU A 88 -5.30 -5.07 17.96
C LEU A 88 -5.78 -6.27 17.13
N ILE A 89 -5.60 -7.46 17.70
CA ILE A 89 -6.05 -8.71 17.08
C ILE A 89 -7.44 -9.04 17.61
N ASP A 90 -8.37 -9.33 16.70
CA ASP A 90 -9.74 -9.72 17.05
C ASP A 90 -9.83 -11.24 17.21
N ASP A 91 -10.42 -11.70 18.30
CA ASP A 91 -10.61 -13.14 18.58
C ASP A 91 -11.70 -13.76 17.69
N HIS A 92 -12.50 -12.95 17.01
CA HIS A 92 -13.65 -13.40 16.22
C HIS A 92 -13.34 -13.53 14.70
N GLY A 93 -12.12 -13.24 14.29
CA GLY A 93 -11.72 -13.33 12.90
C GLY A 93 -10.63 -12.33 12.55
N PRO A 94 -10.22 -12.25 11.27
CA PRO A 94 -9.19 -11.30 10.85
C PRO A 94 -9.60 -9.86 11.14
N THR A 95 -8.66 -9.07 11.64
CA THR A 95 -8.85 -7.64 11.88
C THR A 95 -8.70 -6.88 10.56
N GLU A 96 -9.70 -6.09 10.22
CA GLU A 96 -9.66 -5.25 9.02
C GLU A 96 -8.69 -4.08 9.22
N LEU A 97 -7.67 -3.98 8.37
CA LEU A 97 -6.70 -2.87 8.43
C LEU A 97 -7.18 -1.65 7.65
N GLY A 98 -7.97 -1.85 6.61
CA GLY A 98 -8.53 -0.77 5.81
C GLY A 98 -8.58 -1.09 4.33
N ASP A 99 -8.68 -0.03 3.51
CA ASP A 99 -8.86 -0.12 2.07
C ASP A 99 -7.71 0.55 1.33
N ILE A 100 -7.33 -0.05 0.19
CA ILE A 100 -6.36 0.52 -0.75
C ILE A 100 -7.00 0.53 -2.12
N ALA A 101 -6.83 1.64 -2.87
CA ALA A 101 -7.18 1.71 -4.29
C ALA A 101 -5.95 2.07 -5.09
N ILE A 102 -5.76 1.43 -6.24
CA ILE A 102 -4.60 1.63 -7.10
C ILE A 102 -5.05 1.81 -8.55
N ALA A 103 -4.52 2.85 -9.23
CA ALA A 103 -4.95 3.25 -10.57
C ALA A 103 -3.91 2.86 -11.63
N TYR A 104 -4.35 2.09 -12.62
CA TYR A 104 -3.46 1.52 -13.63
C TYR A 104 -2.70 2.58 -14.44
N ASP A 105 -3.41 3.55 -15.02
CA ASP A 105 -2.78 4.50 -15.96
C ASP A 105 -1.68 5.33 -15.29
N THR A 106 -1.95 5.86 -14.11
CA THR A 106 -0.96 6.63 -13.36
C THR A 106 0.23 5.76 -12.96
N CYS A 107 -0.01 4.54 -12.48
CA CYS A 107 1.07 3.63 -12.10
C CYS A 107 1.94 3.25 -13.29
N ALA A 108 1.33 2.95 -14.45
CA ALA A 108 2.07 2.60 -15.65
C ALA A 108 2.90 3.77 -16.17
N ALA A 109 2.35 4.99 -16.14
CA ALA A 109 3.07 6.19 -16.55
C ALA A 109 4.27 6.46 -15.63
N GLU A 110 4.09 6.36 -14.33
CA GLU A 110 5.16 6.56 -13.36
C GLU A 110 6.27 5.53 -13.51
N ALA A 111 5.92 4.27 -13.71
CA ALA A 111 6.88 3.20 -13.93
C ALA A 111 7.71 3.47 -15.19
N GLY A 112 7.05 3.90 -16.28
CA GLY A 112 7.72 4.25 -17.52
C GLY A 112 8.70 5.40 -17.37
N VAL A 113 8.30 6.47 -16.70
CA VAL A 113 9.17 7.63 -16.45
C VAL A 113 10.37 7.25 -15.59
N ALA A 114 10.16 6.42 -14.58
CA ALA A 114 11.21 5.98 -13.66
C ALA A 114 12.10 4.86 -14.23
N GLY A 115 11.77 4.31 -15.39
CA GLY A 115 12.51 3.20 -15.99
C GLY A 115 12.38 1.90 -15.20
N LYS A 116 11.25 1.71 -14.50
CA LYS A 116 10.97 0.53 -13.70
C LYS A 116 9.91 -0.33 -14.36
N SER A 117 9.90 -1.64 -14.01
CA SER A 117 8.77 -2.48 -14.42
C SER A 117 7.51 -2.05 -13.66
N LEU A 118 6.36 -2.24 -14.29
CA LEU A 118 5.09 -1.98 -13.62
C LEU A 118 4.91 -2.89 -12.40
N THR A 119 5.37 -4.13 -12.49
CA THR A 119 5.35 -5.08 -11.36
C THR A 119 6.12 -4.54 -10.16
N ALA A 120 7.34 -4.06 -10.36
CA ALA A 120 8.17 -3.51 -9.28
C ALA A 120 7.53 -2.25 -8.67
N HIS A 121 7.05 -1.34 -9.52
CA HIS A 121 6.42 -0.11 -9.04
C HIS A 121 5.13 -0.39 -8.28
N THR A 122 4.29 -1.29 -8.78
CA THR A 122 3.05 -1.70 -8.11
C THR A 122 3.35 -2.36 -6.76
N THR A 123 4.34 -3.24 -6.71
CA THR A 123 4.78 -3.87 -5.45
C THR A 123 5.14 -2.80 -4.41
N HIS A 124 5.91 -1.80 -4.81
CA HIS A 124 6.27 -0.68 -3.94
C HIS A 124 5.02 0.05 -3.42
N LEU A 125 4.07 0.38 -4.29
CA LEU A 125 2.86 1.11 -3.91
C LEU A 125 1.95 0.31 -2.98
N ILE A 126 1.86 -1.01 -3.15
CA ILE A 126 1.09 -1.87 -2.25
C ILE A 126 1.75 -1.90 -0.86
N ILE A 127 3.07 -2.01 -0.79
CA ILE A 127 3.80 -1.94 0.48
C ILE A 127 3.57 -0.59 1.14
N HIS A 128 3.70 0.50 0.38
CA HIS A 128 3.48 1.85 0.85
C HIS A 128 2.07 2.03 1.43
N GLY A 129 1.05 1.58 0.69
CA GLY A 129 -0.34 1.63 1.16
C GLY A 129 -0.57 0.78 2.42
N THR A 130 0.02 -0.42 2.48
CA THR A 130 -0.08 -1.29 3.64
C THR A 130 0.53 -0.63 4.88
N LEU A 131 1.70 0.00 4.74
CA LEU A 131 2.33 0.74 5.85
C LEU A 131 1.46 1.91 6.32
N HIS A 132 0.81 2.63 5.39
CA HIS A 132 -0.15 3.66 5.76
C HIS A 132 -1.32 3.11 6.57
N LEU A 133 -1.85 1.95 6.19
CA LEU A 133 -2.93 1.31 6.97
C LEU A 133 -2.50 0.98 8.39
N LEU A 134 -1.21 0.68 8.57
CA LEU A 134 -0.64 0.38 9.89
C LEU A 134 -0.28 1.64 10.68
N GLY A 135 -0.44 2.82 10.11
CA GLY A 135 -0.23 4.08 10.79
C GLY A 135 1.07 4.80 10.46
N PHE A 136 1.93 4.22 9.61
CA PHE A 136 3.12 4.93 9.12
C PHE A 136 2.72 6.05 8.17
N ASP A 137 3.45 7.15 8.17
CA ASP A 137 3.15 8.31 7.34
C ASP A 137 4.45 8.99 6.93
N HIS A 138 4.35 9.91 5.96
CA HIS A 138 5.50 10.65 5.43
C HIS A 138 5.31 12.19 5.50
N GLU A 139 4.36 12.67 6.27
CA GLU A 139 4.14 14.11 6.45
C GLU A 139 5.22 14.76 7.31
N ARG A 140 5.63 14.08 8.40
CA ARG A 140 6.72 14.55 9.25
C ARG A 140 8.04 13.92 8.81
N ASP A 141 9.14 14.68 8.83
CA ASP A 141 10.44 14.23 8.30
C ASP A 141 10.95 12.93 8.94
N LEU A 142 10.85 12.79 10.26
CA LEU A 142 11.30 11.57 10.94
C LEU A 142 10.41 10.36 10.60
N ASP A 143 9.12 10.59 10.43
CA ASP A 143 8.18 9.55 10.03
C ASP A 143 8.44 9.12 8.59
N ALA A 144 8.70 10.08 7.68
CA ALA A 144 9.05 9.78 6.30
C ALA A 144 10.30 8.92 6.22
N THR A 145 11.34 9.26 6.99
CA THR A 145 12.59 8.50 7.04
C THR A 145 12.35 7.06 7.50
N LEU A 146 11.56 6.88 8.55
CA LEU A 146 11.23 5.56 9.07
C LEU A 146 10.44 4.74 8.03
N MET A 147 9.42 5.35 7.42
CA MET A 147 8.58 4.68 6.43
C MET A 147 9.38 4.27 5.20
N GLU A 148 10.20 5.18 4.64
CA GLU A 148 11.04 4.89 3.48
C GLU A 148 12.05 3.78 3.78
N GLN A 149 12.64 3.78 4.96
CA GLN A 149 13.57 2.73 5.38
C GLN A 149 12.88 1.37 5.40
N LEU A 150 11.66 1.29 5.94
CA LEU A 150 10.89 0.06 5.96
C LEU A 150 10.52 -0.41 4.55
N GLU A 151 10.13 0.51 3.67
CA GLU A 151 9.83 0.19 2.28
C GLU A 151 11.04 -0.45 1.60
N VAL A 152 12.22 0.14 1.75
CA VAL A 152 13.47 -0.37 1.16
C VAL A 152 13.79 -1.77 1.68
N GLU A 153 13.68 -1.99 2.99
CA GLU A 153 13.96 -3.28 3.61
C GLU A 153 12.98 -4.36 3.11
N ILE A 154 11.69 -4.06 3.07
CA ILE A 154 10.65 -4.99 2.62
C ILE A 154 10.83 -5.31 1.13
N LEU A 155 11.03 -4.29 0.30
CA LEU A 155 11.29 -4.47 -1.13
C LEU A 155 12.52 -5.32 -1.38
N GLY A 156 13.58 -5.11 -0.60
CA GLY A 156 14.81 -5.89 -0.71
C GLY A 156 14.58 -7.38 -0.47
N LYS A 157 13.69 -7.74 0.45
CA LYS A 157 13.30 -9.13 0.70
C LYS A 157 12.56 -9.76 -0.49
N LEU A 158 11.89 -8.94 -1.28
CA LEU A 158 11.16 -9.37 -2.47
C LEU A 158 12.01 -9.29 -3.75
N GLY A 159 13.27 -8.89 -3.63
CA GLY A 159 14.17 -8.76 -4.77
C GLY A 159 13.93 -7.51 -5.61
N VAL A 160 13.28 -6.49 -5.05
CA VAL A 160 13.01 -5.23 -5.73
C VAL A 160 14.02 -4.18 -5.27
N ALA A 161 14.58 -3.45 -6.24
CA ALA A 161 15.58 -2.41 -5.97
C ALA A 161 14.99 -1.25 -5.17
N ASP A 162 15.86 -0.55 -4.42
CA ASP A 162 15.51 0.63 -3.66
C ASP A 162 14.88 1.70 -4.58
N PRO A 163 13.62 2.10 -4.36
CA PRO A 163 12.94 3.08 -5.22
C PRO A 163 13.43 4.51 -5.02
N TYR A 164 14.20 4.78 -3.96
CA TYR A 164 14.65 6.11 -3.59
C TYR A 164 16.09 6.41 -4.01
N THR A 165 16.81 5.43 -4.53
CA THR A 165 18.14 5.65 -5.12
C THR A 165 18.01 5.91 -6.62
N ALA A 166 18.78 6.85 -7.09
CA ALA A 166 18.80 7.22 -8.52
C ALA A 166 19.49 6.15 -9.38
#